data_7acf19630cb021871bdb04fb73a730fa
#
_entry.id   7acf19630cb021871bdb04fb73a730fa
#
_cell.length_a   1.000
_cell.length_b   1.000
_cell.length_c   1.000
_cell.angle_alpha   90.00
_cell.angle_beta   90.00
_cell.angle_gamma   90.00
#
_symmetry.space_group_name_H-M   'P 1'
#
loop_
_entity.id
_entity.type
_entity.pdbx_description
1 polymer ?
#
loop_
_entity_poly.entity_id
_entity_poly.type
_entity_poly.pdbx_seq_one_letter_code
_entity_poly.pdbx_strand_id
1 'polypeptide(L)'
;FKYRKRIHSLFHFGEFARIYQSFKNFDKCFKSNSLGTQAVFKFCLDNKIKLIYSATSASLGNKGEDKNLSPYAFTKSKNLELLENLKKWFNFKYEVIYFFNVYGPRHIRSGEMATVIGIFEDQYINNKSLTIVQPGTQTRKFTHIQDTVKVCYEAWLKNKCAHYGISHKKSYSIYQVAK
;
A
#
# COMPACT_ATOMS: atom_id res chain seq x y z
N PHE A 1 -23.02 -5.16 12.79
CA PHE A 1 -22.78 -5.98 11.58
C PHE A 1 -23.40 -7.37 11.73
N LYS A 2 -24.42 -7.67 10.91
CA LYS A 2 -25.19 -8.96 10.93
C LYS A 2 -24.28 -10.20 10.81
N TYR A 3 -23.20 -10.13 10.03
CA TYR A 3 -22.32 -11.27 9.71
C TYR A 3 -20.98 -11.28 10.46
N ARG A 4 -20.75 -10.40 11.46
CA ARG A 4 -19.45 -10.26 12.13
C ARG A 4 -18.86 -11.58 12.66
N LYS A 5 -19.70 -12.47 13.19
CA LYS A 5 -19.28 -13.80 13.71
C LYS A 5 -18.85 -14.79 12.63
N ARG A 6 -19.10 -14.48 11.34
CA ARG A 6 -18.75 -15.32 10.19
C ARG A 6 -17.52 -14.83 9.44
N ILE A 7 -16.94 -13.69 9.85
CA ILE A 7 -15.74 -13.13 9.25
C ILE A 7 -14.54 -13.79 9.91
N HIS A 8 -13.73 -14.49 9.13
CA HIS A 8 -12.49 -15.12 9.59
C HIS A 8 -11.29 -14.18 9.47
N SER A 9 -11.19 -13.46 8.36
CA SER A 9 -10.06 -12.58 8.06
C SER A 9 -10.52 -11.33 7.33
N LEU A 10 -9.80 -10.23 7.52
CA LEU A 10 -10.07 -8.96 6.85
C LEU A 10 -8.81 -8.48 6.14
N PHE A 11 -8.91 -8.20 4.83
CA PHE A 11 -7.86 -7.58 4.03
C PHE A 11 -8.10 -6.07 3.99
N HIS A 12 -7.30 -5.31 4.72
CA HIS A 12 -7.41 -3.86 4.78
C HIS A 12 -6.45 -3.20 3.79
N PHE A 13 -6.96 -2.93 2.58
CA PHE A 13 -6.24 -2.31 1.47
C PHE A 13 -6.83 -0.95 1.06
N GLY A 14 -7.96 -0.57 1.67
CA GLY A 14 -8.68 0.65 1.36
C GLY A 14 -8.21 1.84 2.19
N GLU A 15 -7.10 2.44 1.82
CA GLU A 15 -6.55 3.64 2.44
C GLU A 15 -6.12 4.66 1.39
N PHE A 16 -5.93 5.91 1.81
CA PHE A 16 -5.34 6.93 0.94
C PHE A 16 -3.91 6.55 0.57
N ALA A 17 -3.57 6.54 -0.71
CA ALA A 17 -2.35 5.93 -1.22
C ALA A 17 -1.63 6.79 -2.28
N ARG A 18 -1.24 8.02 -1.98
CA ARG A 18 -0.39 8.87 -2.85
C ARG A 18 0.39 9.89 -2.03
N ILE A 19 1.71 9.94 -2.22
CA ILE A 19 2.59 10.86 -1.49
C ILE A 19 2.20 12.31 -1.78
N TYR A 20 2.28 12.74 -3.04
CA TYR A 20 2.01 14.13 -3.43
C TYR A 20 0.60 14.58 -3.07
N GLN A 21 -0.39 13.75 -3.35
CA GLN A 21 -1.79 14.06 -3.06
C GLN A 21 -2.09 14.14 -1.55
N SER A 22 -1.29 13.50 -0.71
CA SER A 22 -1.49 13.55 0.74
C SER A 22 -1.20 14.93 1.35
N PHE A 23 -0.37 15.75 0.71
CA PHE A 23 -0.17 17.14 1.11
C PHE A 23 -1.36 18.01 0.73
N LYS A 24 -1.92 17.82 -0.48
CA LYS A 24 -3.09 18.57 -0.94
C LYS A 24 -4.37 18.17 -0.21
N ASN A 25 -4.51 16.92 0.13
CA ASN A 25 -5.70 16.34 0.75
C ASN A 25 -5.37 15.82 2.16
N PHE A 26 -4.73 16.66 2.99
CA PHE A 26 -4.24 16.31 4.31
C PHE A 26 -5.32 15.67 5.19
N ASP A 27 -6.47 16.34 5.36
CA ASP A 27 -7.57 15.84 6.18
C ASP A 27 -8.12 14.50 5.69
N LYS A 28 -8.27 14.34 4.37
CA LYS A 28 -8.73 13.10 3.76
C LYS A 28 -7.75 11.96 4.01
N CYS A 29 -6.45 12.25 3.92
CA CYS A 29 -5.40 11.29 4.21
C CYS A 29 -5.46 10.82 5.67
N PHE A 30 -5.53 11.73 6.63
CA PHE A 30 -5.60 11.41 8.05
C PHE A 30 -6.92 10.74 8.43
N LYS A 31 -8.07 11.21 7.94
CA LYS A 31 -9.36 10.54 8.17
C LYS A 31 -9.35 9.11 7.68
N SER A 32 -8.82 8.86 6.47
CA SER A 32 -8.75 7.52 5.90
C SER A 32 -7.73 6.65 6.64
N ASN A 33 -6.48 7.11 6.73
CA ASN A 33 -5.35 6.26 7.15
C ASN A 33 -5.19 6.16 8.67
N SER A 34 -5.61 7.17 9.42
CA SER A 34 -5.56 7.10 10.89
C SER A 34 -6.90 6.68 11.47
N LEU A 35 -7.95 7.50 11.35
CA LEU A 35 -9.24 7.20 11.99
C LEU A 35 -9.93 5.97 11.38
N GLY A 36 -9.96 5.87 10.04
CA GLY A 36 -10.56 4.74 9.33
C GLY A 36 -9.82 3.43 9.64
N THR A 37 -8.50 3.44 9.62
CA THR A 37 -7.68 2.27 9.92
C THR A 37 -7.80 1.86 11.40
N GLN A 38 -7.80 2.83 12.32
CA GLN A 38 -8.03 2.55 13.74
C GLN A 38 -9.39 1.86 13.96
N ALA A 39 -10.45 2.31 13.29
CA ALA A 39 -11.77 1.69 13.38
C ALA A 39 -11.75 0.23 12.86
N VAL A 40 -11.00 -0.04 11.78
CA VAL A 40 -10.81 -1.41 11.25
C VAL A 40 -10.03 -2.27 12.23
N PHE A 41 -8.93 -1.76 12.81
CA PHE A 41 -8.14 -2.49 13.81
C PHE A 41 -8.98 -2.83 15.04
N LYS A 42 -9.73 -1.86 15.55
CA LYS A 42 -10.65 -2.06 16.67
C LYS A 42 -11.70 -3.12 16.36
N PHE A 43 -12.33 -3.05 15.19
CA PHE A 43 -13.30 -4.05 14.75
C PHE A 43 -12.69 -5.46 14.70
N CYS A 44 -11.49 -5.60 14.13
CA CYS A 44 -10.80 -6.88 14.05
C CYS A 44 -10.43 -7.41 15.44
N LEU A 45 -9.95 -6.54 16.32
CA LEU A 45 -9.59 -6.87 17.71
C LEU A 45 -10.80 -7.37 18.51
N ASP A 46 -11.90 -6.60 18.49
CA ASP A 46 -13.13 -6.91 19.25
C ASP A 46 -13.79 -8.22 18.80
N ASN A 47 -13.62 -8.58 17.53
CA ASN A 47 -14.25 -9.76 16.94
C ASN A 47 -13.27 -10.93 16.72
N LYS A 48 -12.01 -10.82 17.19
CA LYS A 48 -10.94 -11.83 17.00
C LYS A 48 -10.70 -12.19 15.54
N ILE A 49 -10.82 -11.22 14.63
CA ILE A 49 -10.63 -11.37 13.19
C ILE A 49 -9.16 -11.15 12.87
N LYS A 50 -8.55 -12.06 12.10
CA LYS A 50 -7.19 -11.88 11.59
C LYS A 50 -7.14 -10.74 10.57
N LEU A 51 -6.19 -9.82 10.73
CA LEU A 51 -5.99 -8.70 9.82
C LEU A 51 -4.85 -8.97 8.83
N ILE A 52 -5.08 -8.71 7.56
CA ILE A 52 -4.04 -8.61 6.53
C ILE A 52 -3.95 -7.13 6.14
N TYR A 53 -2.85 -6.49 6.50
CA TYR A 53 -2.67 -5.04 6.37
C TYR A 53 -1.72 -4.69 5.23
N SER A 54 -2.13 -3.72 4.38
CA SER A 54 -1.25 -3.18 3.35
C SER A 54 -0.35 -2.06 3.89
N ALA A 55 0.94 -2.30 3.94
CA ALA A 55 1.94 -1.27 4.16
C ALA A 55 2.45 -0.68 2.84
N THR A 56 3.29 0.32 2.93
CA THR A 56 3.88 0.97 1.75
C THR A 56 5.39 0.84 1.74
N SER A 57 5.96 0.59 0.57
CA SER A 57 7.41 0.68 0.38
C SER A 57 7.99 2.08 0.61
N ALA A 58 7.14 3.12 0.56
CA ALA A 58 7.56 4.49 0.88
C ALA A 58 8.08 4.64 2.33
N SER A 59 7.57 3.83 3.27
CA SER A 59 8.08 3.82 4.64
C SER A 59 9.41 3.09 4.81
N LEU A 60 9.87 2.37 3.79
CA LEU A 60 11.14 1.64 3.79
C LEU A 60 12.26 2.40 3.06
N GLY A 61 11.93 3.50 2.36
CA GLY A 61 12.88 4.32 1.63
C GLY A 61 13.95 4.88 2.56
N ASN A 62 15.16 5.10 2.02
CA ASN A 62 16.29 5.64 2.75
C ASN A 62 16.52 4.96 4.11
N LYS A 63 16.52 3.60 4.13
CA LYS A 63 16.67 2.78 5.34
C LYS A 63 15.60 3.06 6.43
N GLY A 64 14.43 3.53 6.03
CA GLY A 64 13.31 3.86 6.92
C GLY A 64 13.21 5.34 7.31
N GLU A 65 14.15 6.18 6.92
CA GLU A 65 14.11 7.63 7.22
C GLU A 65 12.96 8.33 6.46
N ASP A 66 12.55 7.79 5.31
CA ASP A 66 11.47 8.36 4.50
C ASP A 66 10.07 8.21 5.13
N LYS A 67 9.95 7.50 6.24
CA LYS A 67 8.66 7.25 6.93
C LYS A 67 7.93 8.53 7.37
N ASN A 68 8.65 9.64 7.56
CA ASN A 68 8.11 10.91 8.01
C ASN A 68 8.05 11.99 6.91
N LEU A 69 8.42 11.68 5.66
CA LEU A 69 8.52 12.66 4.58
C LEU A 69 7.18 13.08 3.95
N SER A 70 6.08 12.46 4.32
CA SER A 70 4.75 12.87 3.85
C SER A 70 3.65 12.43 4.81
N PRO A 71 2.47 13.10 4.79
CA PRO A 71 1.32 12.65 5.58
C PRO A 71 0.95 11.18 5.31
N TYR A 72 1.06 10.74 4.05
CA TYR A 72 0.84 9.36 3.65
C TYR A 72 1.84 8.39 4.30
N ALA A 73 3.14 8.64 4.16
CA ALA A 73 4.17 7.76 4.73
C ALA A 73 4.09 7.76 6.27
N PHE A 74 3.89 8.91 6.88
CA PHE A 74 3.72 9.06 8.32
C PHE A 74 2.54 8.24 8.86
N THR A 75 1.34 8.42 8.30
CA THR A 75 0.15 7.69 8.77
C THR A 75 0.31 6.18 8.62
N LYS A 76 0.88 5.72 7.50
CA LYS A 76 1.18 4.30 7.29
C LYS A 76 2.20 3.74 8.29
N SER A 77 3.27 4.48 8.59
CA SER A 77 4.27 4.02 9.56
C SER A 77 3.70 3.97 10.99
N LYS A 78 2.87 4.93 11.37
CA LYS A 78 2.19 4.92 12.68
C LYS A 78 1.20 3.77 12.85
N ASN A 79 0.55 3.37 11.77
CA ASN A 79 -0.30 2.18 11.80
C ASN A 79 0.51 0.89 12.03
N LEU A 80 1.73 0.79 11.49
CA LEU A 80 2.62 -0.35 11.77
C LEU A 80 3.03 -0.39 13.25
N GLU A 81 3.45 0.74 13.81
CA GLU A 81 3.77 0.85 15.24
C GLU A 81 2.56 0.46 16.12
N LEU A 82 1.35 0.89 15.73
CA LEU A 82 0.13 0.51 16.44
C LEU A 82 -0.14 -1.00 16.36
N LEU A 83 0.05 -1.63 15.20
CA LEU A 83 -0.12 -3.09 15.05
C LEU A 83 0.82 -3.89 15.96
N GLU A 84 2.09 -3.48 16.04
CA GLU A 84 3.07 -4.10 16.93
C GLU A 84 2.65 -3.98 18.40
N ASN A 85 2.12 -2.82 18.81
CA ASN A 85 1.63 -2.61 20.18
C ASN A 85 0.34 -3.40 20.45
N LEU A 86 -0.60 -3.45 19.50
CA LEU A 86 -1.82 -4.26 19.63
C LEU A 86 -1.48 -5.76 19.79
N LYS A 87 -0.43 -6.24 19.11
CA LYS A 87 0.07 -7.60 19.33
C LYS A 87 0.56 -7.78 20.76
N LYS A 88 1.38 -6.85 21.27
CA LYS A 88 1.93 -6.91 22.65
C LYS A 88 0.84 -6.82 23.71
N TRP A 89 -0.11 -5.88 23.55
CA TRP A 89 -1.14 -5.62 24.53
C TRP A 89 -2.27 -6.65 24.54
N PHE A 90 -2.66 -7.16 23.36
CA PHE A 90 -3.90 -7.94 23.20
C PHE A 90 -3.69 -9.26 22.45
N ASN A 91 -2.46 -9.63 22.13
CA ASN A 91 -2.16 -10.80 21.28
C ASN A 91 -2.89 -10.76 19.92
N PHE A 92 -3.02 -9.56 19.35
CA PHE A 92 -3.73 -9.32 18.09
C PHE A 92 -3.06 -10.05 16.92
N LYS A 93 -3.86 -10.69 16.06
CA LYS A 93 -3.37 -11.47 14.93
C LYS A 93 -3.41 -10.65 13.64
N TYR A 94 -2.25 -10.45 13.03
CA TYR A 94 -2.12 -9.73 11.77
C TYR A 94 -0.96 -10.25 10.92
N GLU A 95 -0.97 -9.93 9.64
CA GLU A 95 0.19 -10.00 8.74
C GLU A 95 0.30 -8.67 8.00
N VAL A 96 1.50 -8.22 7.68
CA VAL A 96 1.76 -6.97 6.97
C VAL A 96 2.33 -7.27 5.59
N ILE A 97 1.80 -6.61 4.55
CA ILE A 97 2.29 -6.78 3.17
C ILE A 97 2.72 -5.43 2.62
N TYR A 98 3.98 -5.30 2.21
CA TYR A 98 4.50 -4.12 1.56
C TYR A 98 4.25 -4.16 0.06
N PHE A 99 3.57 -3.14 -0.46
CA PHE A 99 3.31 -2.98 -1.89
C PHE A 99 4.37 -2.09 -2.55
N PHE A 100 4.92 -2.58 -3.67
CA PHE A 100 5.96 -1.91 -4.46
C PHE A 100 5.44 -1.61 -5.86
N ASN A 101 4.93 -0.39 -6.09
CA ASN A 101 4.47 0.07 -7.42
C ASN A 101 3.74 -1.01 -8.21
N VAL A 102 2.64 -1.52 -7.65
CA VAL A 102 1.86 -2.61 -8.23
C VAL A 102 1.24 -2.17 -9.56
N TYR A 103 1.35 -3.03 -10.58
CA TYR A 103 0.79 -2.81 -11.91
C TYR A 103 0.14 -4.08 -12.45
N GLY A 104 -0.65 -3.96 -13.51
CA GLY A 104 -1.31 -5.07 -14.17
C GLY A 104 -2.77 -4.79 -14.51
N PRO A 105 -3.52 -5.79 -14.96
CA PRO A 105 -4.90 -5.62 -15.39
C PRO A 105 -5.76 -4.89 -14.34
N ARG A 106 -6.62 -3.97 -14.81
CA ARG A 106 -7.56 -3.17 -14.00
C ARG A 106 -6.91 -2.09 -13.13
N HIS A 107 -5.65 -1.75 -13.33
CA HIS A 107 -5.06 -0.62 -12.62
C HIS A 107 -5.67 0.72 -13.11
N ILE A 108 -5.59 1.74 -12.24
CA ILE A 108 -6.12 3.07 -12.54
C ILE A 108 -5.21 3.74 -13.56
N ARG A 109 -5.77 4.15 -14.71
CA ARG A 109 -5.04 4.74 -15.85
C ARG A 109 -5.11 6.26 -15.90
N SER A 110 -6.11 6.88 -15.26
CA SER A 110 -6.35 8.33 -15.34
C SER A 110 -6.70 8.92 -13.98
N GLY A 111 -6.65 10.25 -13.88
CA GLY A 111 -6.95 10.98 -12.65
C GLY A 111 -5.81 11.00 -11.64
N GLU A 112 -6.02 11.67 -10.52
CA GLU A 112 -5.00 11.93 -9.49
C GLU A 112 -4.45 10.66 -8.81
N MET A 113 -5.17 9.57 -8.88
CA MET A 113 -4.79 8.30 -8.28
C MET A 113 -4.16 7.31 -9.27
N ALA A 114 -3.94 7.71 -10.52
CA ALA A 114 -3.29 6.88 -11.53
C ALA A 114 -1.82 6.62 -11.21
N THR A 115 -1.34 5.44 -11.58
CA THR A 115 0.09 5.06 -11.47
C THR A 115 0.83 5.44 -12.74
N VAL A 116 2.16 5.53 -12.67
CA VAL A 116 2.98 5.87 -13.84
C VAL A 116 2.74 4.90 -15.01
N ILE A 117 2.69 3.59 -14.75
CA ILE A 117 2.42 2.59 -15.80
C ILE A 117 1.00 2.78 -16.37
N GLY A 118 0.01 3.02 -15.50
CA GLY A 118 -1.36 3.28 -15.96
C GLY A 118 -1.48 4.54 -16.81
N ILE A 119 -0.79 5.63 -16.43
CA ILE A 119 -0.73 6.86 -17.21
C ILE A 119 -0.08 6.60 -18.60
N PHE A 120 1.03 5.89 -18.62
CA PHE A 120 1.72 5.56 -19.88
C PHE A 120 0.87 4.68 -20.79
N GLU A 121 0.18 3.67 -20.24
CA GLU A 121 -0.77 2.87 -21.01
C GLU A 121 -1.90 3.72 -21.61
N ASP A 122 -2.51 4.61 -20.82
CA ASP A 122 -3.56 5.50 -21.33
C ASP A 122 -3.04 6.40 -22.46
N GLN A 123 -1.87 6.99 -22.26
CA GLN A 123 -1.24 7.85 -23.26
C GLN A 123 -0.91 7.07 -24.54
N TYR A 124 -0.35 5.88 -24.41
CA TYR A 124 -0.01 5.01 -25.56
C TYR A 124 -1.25 4.60 -26.36
N ILE A 125 -2.30 4.12 -25.67
CA ILE A 125 -3.55 3.70 -26.31
C ILE A 125 -4.23 4.85 -27.04
N ASN A 126 -4.10 6.07 -26.52
CA ASN A 126 -4.68 7.27 -27.12
C ASN A 126 -3.72 8.02 -28.07
N ASN A 127 -2.62 7.38 -28.52
CA ASN A 127 -1.60 7.97 -29.38
C ASN A 127 -1.06 9.32 -28.88
N LYS A 128 -0.93 9.49 -27.57
CA LYS A 128 -0.37 10.67 -26.93
C LYS A 128 1.10 10.46 -26.57
N SER A 129 1.88 11.53 -26.57
CA SER A 129 3.25 11.49 -26.07
C SER A 129 3.29 11.11 -24.58
N LEU A 130 4.24 10.25 -24.18
CA LEU A 130 4.41 9.88 -22.77
C LEU A 130 4.96 11.08 -21.97
N THR A 131 4.28 11.43 -20.88
CA THR A 131 4.68 12.54 -20.01
C THR A 131 5.57 12.06 -18.89
N ILE A 132 6.79 12.57 -18.82
CA ILE A 132 7.76 12.20 -17.79
C ILE A 132 7.99 13.40 -16.86
N VAL A 133 7.72 13.22 -15.57
CA VAL A 133 8.06 14.21 -14.54
C VAL A 133 9.58 14.23 -14.36
N GLN A 134 10.19 15.40 -14.64
CA GLN A 134 11.62 15.58 -14.54
C GLN A 134 12.15 15.31 -13.10
N PRO A 135 13.36 14.80 -12.94
CA PRO A 135 14.35 14.49 -14.01
C PRO A 135 14.12 13.13 -14.71
N GLY A 136 13.10 12.33 -14.36
CA GLY A 136 12.81 11.02 -14.95
C GLY A 136 13.83 9.91 -14.64
N THR A 137 14.92 10.24 -13.97
CA THR A 137 15.98 9.31 -13.54
C THR A 137 15.68 8.56 -12.26
N GLN A 138 14.65 9.01 -11.50
CA GLN A 138 14.21 8.33 -10.29
C GLN A 138 13.83 6.89 -10.58
N THR A 139 14.37 5.96 -9.80
CA THR A 139 14.16 4.53 -10.00
C THR A 139 13.05 3.99 -9.12
N ARG A 140 12.36 2.97 -9.60
CA ARG A 140 11.32 2.25 -8.85
C ARG A 140 11.46 0.74 -9.08
N LYS A 141 11.12 -0.03 -8.06
CA LYS A 141 10.84 -1.46 -8.21
C LYS A 141 9.34 -1.62 -8.48
N PHE A 142 9.00 -2.47 -9.40
CA PHE A 142 7.62 -2.75 -9.79
C PHE A 142 7.25 -4.19 -9.44
N THR A 143 5.98 -4.44 -9.18
CA THR A 143 5.45 -5.77 -8.90
C THR A 143 4.20 -6.02 -9.72
N HIS A 144 4.14 -7.14 -10.43
CA HIS A 144 2.93 -7.50 -11.14
C HIS A 144 1.82 -7.90 -10.14
N ILE A 145 0.57 -7.58 -10.47
CA ILE A 145 -0.57 -7.84 -9.57
C ILE A 145 -0.70 -9.31 -9.18
N GLN A 146 -0.40 -10.24 -10.06
CA GLN A 146 -0.47 -11.68 -9.77
C GLN A 146 0.52 -12.08 -8.67
N ASP A 147 1.74 -11.55 -8.69
CA ASP A 147 2.74 -11.80 -7.64
C ASP A 147 2.30 -11.18 -6.31
N THR A 148 1.72 -9.98 -6.36
CA THR A 148 1.16 -9.31 -5.17
C THR A 148 0.04 -10.15 -4.56
N VAL A 149 -0.91 -10.64 -5.37
CA VAL A 149 -2.01 -11.50 -4.90
C VAL A 149 -1.49 -12.81 -4.30
N LYS A 150 -0.49 -13.43 -4.93
CA LYS A 150 0.15 -14.63 -4.42
C LYS A 150 0.74 -14.40 -3.02
N VAL A 151 1.49 -13.32 -2.82
CA VAL A 151 2.05 -12.97 -1.51
C VAL A 151 0.96 -12.68 -0.48
N CYS A 152 -0.13 -11.99 -0.87
CA CYS A 152 -1.28 -11.77 0.00
C CYS A 152 -1.89 -13.09 0.47
N TYR A 153 -2.06 -14.04 -0.43
CA TYR A 153 -2.59 -15.37 -0.13
C TYR A 153 -1.65 -16.17 0.78
N GLU A 154 -0.37 -16.21 0.46
CA GLU A 154 0.63 -16.92 1.28
C GLU A 154 0.76 -16.32 2.68
N ALA A 155 0.75 -14.99 2.82
CA ALA A 155 0.76 -14.31 4.11
C ALA A 155 -0.52 -14.60 4.90
N TRP A 156 -1.67 -14.65 4.23
CA TRP A 156 -2.93 -15.00 4.88
C TRP A 156 -2.89 -16.42 5.51
N LEU A 157 -2.22 -17.37 4.87
CA LEU A 157 -2.05 -18.73 5.42
C LEU A 157 -1.12 -18.78 6.65
N LYS A 158 -0.28 -17.76 6.86
CA LYS A 158 0.64 -17.70 8.03
C LYS A 158 -0.10 -17.13 9.25
N ASN A 159 0.46 -17.39 10.44
CA ASN A 159 -0.01 -16.82 11.71
C ASN A 159 1.20 -16.35 12.54
N LYS A 160 2.08 -15.57 11.91
CA LYS A 160 3.39 -15.19 12.48
C LYS A 160 3.45 -13.76 12.96
N CYS A 161 2.47 -12.92 12.62
CA CYS A 161 2.52 -11.47 12.78
C CYS A 161 3.82 -10.92 12.16
N ALA A 162 4.07 -11.28 10.90
CA ALA A 162 5.29 -10.98 10.19
C ALA A 162 5.04 -9.98 9.05
N HIS A 163 6.13 -9.51 8.46
CA HIS A 163 6.14 -8.55 7.38
C HIS A 163 6.59 -9.24 6.10
N TYR A 164 5.85 -9.05 5.01
CA TYR A 164 6.09 -9.66 3.71
C TYR A 164 6.15 -8.59 2.64
N GLY A 165 6.94 -8.82 1.62
CA GLY A 165 7.00 -7.95 0.46
C GLY A 165 7.58 -8.68 -0.72
N ILE A 166 7.10 -8.33 -1.90
CA ILE A 166 7.68 -8.80 -3.15
C ILE A 166 7.86 -7.62 -4.09
N SER A 167 9.00 -7.59 -4.75
CA SER A 167 9.29 -6.64 -5.81
C SER A 167 10.24 -7.27 -6.82
N HIS A 168 10.24 -6.77 -8.03
CA HIS A 168 11.25 -7.15 -9.01
C HIS A 168 12.66 -6.89 -8.44
N LYS A 169 13.60 -7.77 -8.72
CA LYS A 169 14.99 -7.63 -8.23
C LYS A 169 15.65 -6.34 -8.72
N LYS A 170 15.39 -5.98 -9.97
CA LYS A 170 15.97 -4.80 -10.64
C LYS A 170 15.05 -3.59 -10.46
N SER A 171 15.65 -2.41 -10.24
CA SER A 171 14.96 -1.11 -10.31
C SER A 171 15.04 -0.55 -11.72
N TYR A 172 14.00 0.17 -12.11
CA TYR A 172 13.91 0.82 -13.42
C TYR A 172 13.69 2.32 -13.22
N SER A 173 14.38 3.15 -14.00
CA SER A 173 14.09 4.58 -14.05
C SER A 173 12.77 4.82 -14.78
N ILE A 174 12.14 5.97 -14.56
CA ILE A 174 10.90 6.31 -15.27
C ILE A 174 11.15 6.40 -16.79
N TYR A 175 12.34 6.89 -17.20
CA TYR A 175 12.74 6.83 -18.62
C TYR A 175 12.83 5.42 -19.18
N GLN A 176 13.34 4.45 -18.40
CA GLN A 176 13.40 3.05 -18.84
C GLN A 176 12.02 2.41 -18.96
N VAL A 177 11.06 2.84 -18.13
CA VAL A 177 9.67 2.35 -18.20
C VAL A 177 8.93 2.95 -19.39
N ALA A 178 9.29 4.16 -19.83
CA ALA A 178 8.69 4.84 -20.97
C ALA A 178 9.22 4.35 -22.35
N LYS A 179 10.33 3.62 -22.40
CA LYS A 179 10.90 2.99 -23.63
C LYS A 179 10.26 1.65 -23.92
#